data_30507150565b3a09914092de05a161b2
#
_entry.id   30507150565b3a09914092de05a161b2
#
_cell.length_a   1.000
_cell.length_b   1.000
_cell.length_c   1.000
_cell.angle_alpha   90.00
_cell.angle_beta   90.00
_cell.angle_gamma   90.00
#
_symmetry.space_group_name_H-M   'P 1'
#
loop_
_entity.id
_entity.type
_entity.pdbx_description
1 polymer ?
#
loop_
_entity_poly.entity_id
_entity_poly.type
_entity_poly.pdbx_seq_one_letter_code
_entity_poly.pdbx_strand_id
1 'polypeptide(L)'
;MPAEGSVRLTFALRTRLDKRGQAALADAIDDHVQGYLLFAKDEARALRIECEGDRSTTFVHVTRDTDTFSKDELELLVSVLRERYPEALVHNPLPEDHLDADAAAQDEAALYAIEALRDPAQSKSLVGFREEARVLVYFLKAQRKAKASPRR
;
A
#
# COMPACT_ATOMS: atom_id res chain seq x y z
N MET A 1 9.77 -3.14 -8.53
CA MET A 1 8.38 -3.50 -8.83
C MET A 1 7.97 -4.66 -7.93
N PRO A 2 6.75 -4.68 -7.37
CA PRO A 2 6.27 -5.83 -6.63
C PRO A 2 6.24 -7.08 -7.52
N ALA A 3 6.39 -8.25 -6.91
CA ALA A 3 6.28 -9.52 -7.61
C ALA A 3 4.85 -9.72 -8.17
N GLU A 4 4.71 -10.58 -9.16
CA GLU A 4 3.39 -10.96 -9.67
C GLU A 4 2.52 -11.51 -8.54
N GLY A 5 1.25 -11.11 -8.48
CA GLY A 5 0.34 -11.47 -7.38
C GLY A 5 0.61 -10.77 -6.05
N SER A 6 1.32 -9.65 -6.05
CA SER A 6 1.55 -8.83 -4.85
C SER A 6 1.18 -7.37 -5.06
N VAL A 7 0.78 -6.72 -3.97
CA VAL A 7 0.54 -5.28 -3.87
C VAL A 7 1.56 -4.65 -2.91
N ARG A 8 2.06 -3.49 -3.26
CA ARG A 8 2.93 -2.67 -2.41
C ARG A 8 2.21 -1.39 -2.03
N LEU A 9 1.96 -1.23 -0.76
CA LEU A 9 1.43 0.00 -0.17
C LEU A 9 2.59 0.86 0.31
N THR A 10 2.49 2.16 0.12
CA THR A 10 3.49 3.12 0.59
C THR A 10 2.82 4.22 1.39
N PHE A 11 3.24 4.37 2.63
CA PHE A 11 2.80 5.45 3.51
C PHE A 11 3.95 6.43 3.73
N ALA A 12 3.65 7.71 3.79
CA ALA A 12 4.64 8.75 4.04
C ALA A 12 4.41 9.38 5.42
N LEU A 13 5.47 9.48 6.20
CA LEU A 13 5.50 10.17 7.48
C LEU A 13 6.34 11.44 7.34
N ARG A 14 5.79 12.61 7.69
CA ARG A 14 6.52 13.91 7.72
C ARG A 14 7.46 13.98 8.93
N THR A 15 8.20 12.92 9.15
CA THR A 15 9.23 12.85 10.18
C THR A 15 10.31 11.88 9.74
N ARG A 16 11.56 12.20 10.04
CA ARG A 16 12.68 11.30 9.77
C ARG A 16 12.92 10.41 10.98
N LEU A 17 12.68 9.12 10.80
CA LEU A 17 13.07 8.12 11.78
C LEU A 17 14.52 7.69 11.57
N ASP A 18 15.26 7.53 12.64
CA ASP A 18 16.57 6.89 12.62
C ASP A 18 16.43 5.36 12.35
N LYS A 19 17.53 4.68 12.16
CA LYS A 19 17.52 3.23 11.87
C LYS A 19 16.82 2.40 12.94
N ARG A 20 16.96 2.79 14.20
CA ARG A 20 16.30 2.11 15.32
C ARG A 20 14.78 2.34 15.28
N GLY A 21 14.36 3.59 15.04
CA GLY A 21 12.95 3.94 14.89
C GLY A 21 12.29 3.26 13.70
N GLN A 22 12.99 3.17 12.56
CA GLN A 22 12.54 2.45 11.38
C GLN A 22 12.34 0.95 11.67
N ALA A 23 13.30 0.30 12.34
CA ALA A 23 13.18 -1.10 12.73
C ALA A 23 12.02 -1.32 13.71
N ALA A 24 11.91 -0.49 14.75
CA ALA A 24 10.83 -0.60 15.74
C ALA A 24 9.44 -0.39 15.09
N LEU A 25 9.33 0.48 14.09
CA LEU A 25 8.09 0.66 13.36
C LEU A 25 7.76 -0.55 12.49
N ALA A 26 8.74 -1.09 11.77
CA ALA A 26 8.55 -2.28 10.95
C ALA A 26 8.11 -3.47 11.79
N ASP A 27 8.79 -3.73 12.93
CA ASP A 27 8.44 -4.79 13.88
C ASP A 27 7.01 -4.61 14.42
N ALA A 28 6.63 -3.38 14.78
CA ALA A 28 5.29 -3.11 15.28
C ALA A 28 4.20 -3.35 14.22
N ILE A 29 4.43 -2.99 12.97
CA ILE A 29 3.50 -3.28 11.88
C ILE A 29 3.41 -4.78 11.66
N ASP A 30 4.54 -5.48 11.64
CA ASP A 30 4.57 -6.94 11.47
C ASP A 30 3.76 -7.64 12.57
N ASP A 31 3.99 -7.29 13.83
CA ASP A 31 3.25 -7.84 14.98
C ASP A 31 1.73 -7.65 14.85
N HIS A 32 1.29 -6.47 14.43
CA HIS A 32 -0.14 -6.19 14.25
C HIS A 32 -0.75 -6.98 13.08
N VAL A 33 -0.04 -7.07 11.95
CA VAL A 33 -0.50 -7.84 10.78
C VAL A 33 -0.54 -9.33 11.11
N GLN A 34 0.48 -9.88 11.77
CA GLN A 34 0.51 -11.27 12.19
C GLN A 34 -0.64 -11.57 13.18
N GLY A 35 -0.88 -10.69 14.15
CA GLY A 35 -2.00 -10.81 15.09
C GLY A 35 -3.36 -10.79 14.38
N TYR A 36 -3.53 -9.92 13.38
CA TYR A 36 -4.74 -9.85 12.57
C TYR A 36 -4.94 -11.15 11.76
N LEU A 37 -3.91 -11.63 11.07
CA LEU A 37 -3.98 -12.85 10.28
C LEU A 37 -4.31 -14.07 11.13
N LEU A 38 -3.73 -14.17 12.33
CA LEU A 38 -4.05 -15.23 13.29
C LEU A 38 -5.53 -15.17 13.70
N PHE A 39 -6.06 -13.98 13.99
CA PHE A 39 -7.47 -13.79 14.31
C PHE A 39 -8.38 -14.14 13.13
N ALA A 40 -8.02 -13.72 11.92
CA ALA A 40 -8.75 -14.00 10.69
C ALA A 40 -8.63 -15.47 10.26
N LYS A 41 -7.78 -16.27 10.91
CA LYS A 41 -7.44 -17.66 10.53
C LYS A 41 -6.91 -17.74 9.09
N ASP A 42 -6.12 -16.76 8.72
CA ASP A 42 -5.50 -16.66 7.40
C ASP A 42 -3.97 -16.65 7.53
N GLU A 43 -3.28 -16.90 6.45
CA GLU A 43 -1.82 -16.95 6.38
C GLU A 43 -1.33 -16.13 5.17
N ALA A 44 -0.47 -15.16 5.42
CA ALA A 44 0.14 -14.38 4.34
C ALA A 44 1.13 -15.23 3.55
N ARG A 45 0.98 -15.27 2.24
CA ARG A 45 1.97 -15.86 1.34
C ARG A 45 3.17 -14.93 1.12
N ALA A 46 2.95 -13.64 1.24
CA ALA A 46 3.99 -12.63 1.19
C ALA A 46 3.65 -11.48 2.15
N LEU A 47 4.55 -11.21 3.08
CA LEU A 47 4.54 -10.03 3.94
C LEU A 47 5.96 -9.49 4.02
N ARG A 48 6.15 -8.25 3.60
CA ARG A 48 7.42 -7.56 3.70
C ARG A 48 7.19 -6.11 4.09
N ILE A 49 7.89 -5.66 5.11
CA ILE A 49 7.81 -4.30 5.63
C ILE A 49 9.19 -3.68 5.55
N GLU A 50 9.28 -2.53 4.90
CA GLU A 50 10.52 -1.79 4.71
C GLU A 50 10.29 -0.32 5.03
N CYS A 51 11.24 0.28 5.74
CA CYS A 51 11.22 1.70 6.03
C CYS A 51 12.44 2.37 5.41
N GLU A 52 12.21 3.46 4.68
CA GLU A 52 13.25 4.27 4.06
C GLU A 52 13.14 5.72 4.52
N GLY A 53 14.24 6.28 5.01
CA GLY A 53 14.29 7.68 5.40
C GLY A 53 14.91 8.55 4.30
N ASP A 54 14.22 9.63 3.90
CA ASP A 54 14.75 10.65 3.02
C ASP A 54 14.55 12.04 3.65
N ARG A 55 15.64 12.80 3.76
CA ARG A 55 15.68 14.18 4.33
C ARG A 55 14.85 14.31 5.60
N SER A 56 13.58 14.74 5.49
CA SER A 56 12.63 14.96 6.58
C SER A 56 11.46 13.98 6.60
N THR A 57 11.50 12.96 5.76
CA THR A 57 10.38 12.03 5.53
C THR A 57 10.83 10.59 5.76
N THR A 58 9.95 9.78 6.29
CA THR A 58 10.10 8.32 6.30
C THR A 58 9.00 7.70 5.47
N PHE A 59 9.38 6.86 4.51
CA PHE A 59 8.46 6.05 3.74
C PHE A 59 8.38 4.65 4.34
N VAL A 60 7.16 4.19 4.52
CA VAL A 60 6.85 2.84 5.01
C VAL A 60 6.23 2.06 3.87
N HIS A 61 6.90 1.01 3.45
CA HIS A 61 6.47 0.14 2.37
C HIS A 61 6.00 -1.19 2.95
N VAL A 62 4.76 -1.54 2.68
CA VAL A 62 4.18 -2.83 3.05
C VAL A 62 3.84 -3.59 1.78
N THR A 63 4.48 -4.72 1.57
CA THR A 63 4.22 -5.60 0.42
C THR A 63 3.45 -6.82 0.90
N ARG A 64 2.31 -7.08 0.29
CA ARG A 64 1.41 -8.20 0.60
C ARG A 64 1.06 -8.97 -0.66
N ASP A 65 0.76 -10.26 -0.50
CA ASP A 65 0.10 -11.03 -1.54
C ASP A 65 -1.35 -10.55 -1.71
N THR A 66 -1.82 -10.55 -2.94
CA THR A 66 -3.18 -10.08 -3.27
C THR A 66 -4.27 -11.07 -2.86
N ASP A 67 -3.92 -12.34 -2.70
CA ASP A 67 -4.89 -13.40 -2.39
C ASP A 67 -5.46 -13.27 -0.98
N THR A 68 -4.62 -12.90 0.00
CA THR A 68 -5.02 -12.84 1.41
C THR A 68 -5.13 -11.42 1.95
N PHE A 69 -4.68 -10.40 1.20
CA PHE A 69 -4.81 -9.00 1.60
C PHE A 69 -6.26 -8.55 1.62
N SER A 70 -6.69 -7.87 2.68
CA SER A 70 -8.07 -7.43 2.87
C SER A 70 -8.18 -5.93 3.17
N LYS A 71 -9.40 -5.39 3.04
CA LYS A 71 -9.72 -4.02 3.43
C LYS A 71 -9.50 -3.79 4.93
N ASP A 72 -9.89 -4.75 5.76
CA ASP A 72 -9.73 -4.65 7.22
C ASP A 72 -8.24 -4.57 7.61
N GLU A 73 -7.38 -5.31 6.90
CA GLU A 73 -5.94 -5.21 7.08
C GLU A 73 -5.40 -3.83 6.68
N LEU A 74 -5.91 -3.25 5.59
CA LEU A 74 -5.55 -1.88 5.20
C LEU A 74 -5.95 -0.87 6.27
N GLU A 75 -7.15 -0.98 6.83
CA GLU A 75 -7.62 -0.12 7.93
C GLU A 75 -6.77 -0.28 9.18
N LEU A 76 -6.36 -1.51 9.51
CA LEU A 76 -5.44 -1.79 10.59
C LEU A 76 -4.09 -1.08 10.40
N LEU A 77 -3.49 -1.19 9.21
CA LEU A 77 -2.22 -0.52 8.89
C LEU A 77 -2.31 1.00 9.07
N VAL A 78 -3.38 1.61 8.54
CA VAL A 78 -3.62 3.06 8.70
C VAL A 78 -3.82 3.43 10.17
N SER A 79 -4.53 2.62 10.95
CA SER A 79 -4.80 2.85 12.37
C SER A 79 -3.51 2.79 13.19
N VAL A 80 -2.66 1.80 12.97
CA VAL A 80 -1.36 1.66 13.65
C VAL A 80 -0.46 2.86 13.37
N LEU A 81 -0.39 3.30 12.10
CA LEU A 81 0.41 4.46 11.73
C LEU A 81 -0.15 5.76 12.30
N ARG A 82 -1.47 5.94 12.31
CA ARG A 82 -2.14 7.12 12.87
C ARG A 82 -1.99 7.20 14.38
N GLU A 83 -2.08 6.09 15.08
CA GLU A 83 -1.90 6.05 16.53
C GLU A 83 -0.48 6.40 16.93
N ARG A 84 0.52 5.88 16.22
CA ARG A 84 1.93 6.13 16.53
C ARG A 84 2.44 7.49 16.06
N TYR A 85 1.93 7.99 14.94
CA TYR A 85 2.38 9.21 14.28
C TYR A 85 1.21 10.10 13.84
N PRO A 86 0.35 10.55 14.77
CA PRO A 86 -0.90 11.25 14.45
C PRO A 86 -0.68 12.51 13.62
N GLU A 87 0.40 13.26 13.90
CA GLU A 87 0.72 14.51 13.21
C GLU A 87 1.63 14.33 11.99
N ALA A 88 2.31 13.20 11.90
CA ALA A 88 3.31 12.97 10.85
C ALA A 88 2.77 12.18 9.65
N LEU A 89 1.73 11.36 9.84
CA LEU A 89 1.14 10.59 8.75
C LEU A 89 0.54 11.53 7.69
N VAL A 90 1.05 11.44 6.47
CA VAL A 90 0.54 12.25 5.35
C VAL A 90 -0.82 11.72 4.93
N HIS A 91 -1.83 12.55 5.10
CA HIS A 91 -3.18 12.29 4.61
C HIS A 91 -3.73 13.55 3.94
N ASN A 92 -4.61 13.37 2.97
CA ASN A 92 -5.41 14.47 2.46
C ASN A 92 -6.69 14.53 3.28
N PRO A 93 -6.98 15.66 3.96
CA PRO A 93 -8.28 15.85 4.57
C PRO A 93 -9.34 15.81 3.46
N LEU A 94 -10.40 15.02 3.67
CA LEU A 94 -11.60 15.10 2.83
C LEU A 94 -12.28 16.43 3.11
N PRO A 95 -12.84 17.10 2.09
CA PRO A 95 -13.69 18.26 2.30
C PRO A 95 -14.84 17.89 3.25
N GLU A 96 -15.14 18.74 4.25
CA GLU A 96 -16.15 18.47 5.29
C GLU A 96 -17.55 18.18 4.73
N ASP A 97 -17.86 18.65 3.53
CA ASP A 97 -19.18 18.52 2.87
C ASP A 97 -19.45 17.11 2.28
N HIS A 98 -18.46 16.19 2.31
CA HIS A 98 -18.55 14.89 1.65
C HIS A 98 -18.47 13.67 2.60
N LEU A 99 -18.59 13.88 3.92
CA LEU A 99 -18.19 12.88 4.90
C LEU A 99 -19.07 11.62 4.97
N ASP A 100 -20.36 11.69 4.70
CA ASP A 100 -21.27 10.56 4.94
C ASP A 100 -21.63 9.77 3.66
N ALA A 101 -21.93 10.43 2.56
CA ALA A 101 -22.30 9.75 1.31
C ALA A 101 -21.08 9.18 0.57
N ASP A 102 -19.95 9.86 0.66
CA ASP A 102 -18.71 9.45 -0.02
C ASP A 102 -17.95 8.33 0.73
N ALA A 103 -18.13 8.18 2.04
CA ALA A 103 -17.46 7.14 2.81
C ALA A 103 -17.89 5.73 2.36
N ALA A 104 -19.19 5.50 2.20
CA ALA A 104 -19.71 4.22 1.71
C ALA A 104 -19.25 3.92 0.26
N ALA A 105 -19.24 4.94 -0.60
CA ALA A 105 -18.75 4.79 -1.97
C ALA A 105 -17.24 4.52 -2.03
N GLN A 106 -16.46 5.13 -1.13
CA GLN A 106 -15.03 4.87 -1.01
C GLN A 106 -14.74 3.46 -0.50
N ASP A 107 -15.51 2.99 0.47
CA ASP A 107 -15.43 1.62 0.99
C ASP A 107 -15.73 0.58 -0.10
N GLU A 108 -16.79 0.81 -0.86
CA GLU A 108 -17.16 -0.05 -2.00
C GLU A 108 -16.07 -0.04 -3.09
N ALA A 109 -15.54 1.14 -3.41
CA ALA A 109 -14.44 1.27 -4.36
C ALA A 109 -13.16 0.57 -3.89
N ALA A 110 -12.83 0.63 -2.59
CA ALA A 110 -11.68 -0.08 -2.03
C ALA A 110 -11.85 -1.60 -2.09
N LEU A 111 -13.05 -2.11 -1.76
CA LEU A 111 -13.36 -3.54 -1.88
C LEU A 111 -13.25 -4.01 -3.33
N TYR A 112 -13.84 -3.26 -4.26
CA TYR A 112 -13.76 -3.57 -5.69
C TYR A 112 -12.31 -3.58 -6.20
N ALA A 113 -11.50 -2.61 -5.77
CA ALA A 113 -10.08 -2.54 -6.16
C ALA A 113 -9.30 -3.76 -5.65
N ILE A 114 -9.52 -4.18 -4.40
CA ILE A 114 -8.86 -5.36 -3.82
C ILE A 114 -9.29 -6.64 -4.55
N GLU A 115 -10.57 -6.78 -4.87
CA GLU A 115 -11.06 -7.93 -5.65
C GLU A 115 -10.46 -7.95 -7.06
N ALA A 116 -10.37 -6.79 -7.71
CA ALA A 116 -9.75 -6.67 -9.03
C ALA A 116 -8.25 -7.05 -9.04
N LEU A 117 -7.52 -6.82 -7.93
CA LEU A 117 -6.13 -7.25 -7.79
C LEU A 117 -5.98 -8.78 -7.76
N ARG A 118 -7.02 -9.52 -7.41
CA ARG A 118 -7.03 -10.99 -7.35
C ARG A 118 -7.31 -11.64 -8.70
N ASP A 119 -7.72 -10.87 -9.72
CA ASP A 119 -8.00 -11.40 -11.05
C ASP A 119 -6.70 -11.85 -11.75
N PRO A 120 -6.51 -13.15 -12.00
CA PRO A 120 -5.30 -13.65 -12.65
C PRO A 120 -5.17 -13.19 -14.12
N ALA A 121 -6.26 -12.70 -14.73
CA ALA A 121 -6.23 -12.10 -16.08
C ALA A 121 -5.63 -10.69 -16.07
N GLN A 122 -5.46 -10.07 -14.89
CA GLN A 122 -4.90 -8.74 -14.73
C GLN A 122 -3.36 -8.77 -14.85
N SER A 123 -2.85 -8.91 -16.05
CA SER A 123 -1.40 -8.95 -16.33
C SER A 123 -0.76 -7.56 -16.52
N LYS A 124 -1.53 -6.47 -16.33
CA LYS A 124 -1.08 -5.11 -16.60
C LYS A 124 -0.81 -4.36 -15.30
N SER A 125 0.38 -3.80 -15.17
CA SER A 125 0.67 -2.87 -14.06
C SER A 125 -0.07 -1.55 -14.27
N LEU A 126 -0.76 -1.10 -13.23
CA LEU A 126 -1.47 0.17 -13.19
C LEU A 126 -0.71 1.13 -12.28
N VAL A 127 -0.67 2.40 -12.64
CA VAL A 127 -0.20 3.48 -11.77
C VAL A 127 -1.29 4.53 -11.68
N GLY A 128 -1.71 4.83 -10.45
CA GLY A 128 -2.65 5.89 -10.15
C GLY A 128 -1.94 7.13 -9.63
N PHE A 129 -2.27 8.30 -10.18
CA PHE A 129 -1.87 9.60 -9.65
C PHE A 129 -3.10 10.37 -9.22
N ARG A 130 -3.03 10.94 -8.03
CA ARG A 130 -4.09 11.84 -7.56
C ARG A 130 -3.72 13.27 -7.92
N GLU A 131 -4.60 13.93 -8.68
CA GLU A 131 -4.57 15.37 -8.94
C GLU A 131 -5.82 16.02 -8.34
N GLU A 132 -5.63 16.89 -7.37
CA GLU A 132 -6.70 17.65 -6.67
C GLU A 132 -7.95 16.80 -6.36
N ALA A 133 -8.96 16.79 -7.25
CA ALA A 133 -10.25 16.12 -7.04
C ALA A 133 -10.44 14.84 -7.86
N ARG A 134 -9.41 14.37 -8.60
CA ARG A 134 -9.53 13.17 -9.46
C ARG A 134 -8.31 12.27 -9.38
N VAL A 135 -8.54 10.99 -9.63
CA VAL A 135 -7.48 10.00 -9.76
C VAL A 135 -7.31 9.64 -11.24
N LEU A 136 -6.11 9.84 -11.76
CA LEU A 136 -5.72 9.43 -13.10
C LEU A 136 -5.04 8.07 -13.03
N VAL A 137 -5.54 7.09 -13.76
CA VAL A 137 -4.99 5.74 -13.78
C VAL A 137 -4.38 5.46 -15.15
N TYR A 138 -3.11 5.09 -15.17
CA TYR A 138 -2.36 4.78 -16.39
C TYR A 138 -1.96 3.31 -16.40
N PHE A 139 -2.05 2.70 -17.57
CA PHE A 139 -1.47 1.38 -17.82
C PHE A 139 0.03 1.52 -18.10
N LEU A 140 0.87 0.86 -17.31
CA LEU A 140 2.28 0.72 -17.63
C LEU A 140 2.42 -0.32 -18.75
N LYS A 141 2.82 0.12 -19.94
CA LYS A 141 3.25 -0.80 -20.99
C LYS A 141 4.56 -1.45 -20.54
N ALA A 142 4.60 -2.79 -20.44
CA ALA A 142 5.85 -3.50 -20.25
C ALA A 142 6.83 -3.07 -21.36
N GLN A 143 7.96 -2.48 -20.97
CA GLN A 143 9.04 -2.23 -21.92
C GLN A 143 9.52 -3.60 -22.42
N ARG A 144 9.25 -3.91 -23.69
CA ARG A 144 9.91 -5.04 -24.38
C ARG A 144 11.42 -4.79 -24.29
N LYS A 145 12.12 -5.59 -23.50
CA LYS A 145 13.60 -5.66 -23.59
C LYS A 145 13.95 -5.93 -25.05
N ALA A 146 14.55 -4.97 -25.70
CA ALA A 146 15.10 -5.18 -27.04
C ALA A 146 16.10 -6.36 -26.93
N LYS A 147 15.81 -7.45 -27.63
CA LYS A 147 16.75 -8.54 -27.81
C LYS A 147 17.99 -7.95 -28.46
N ALA A 148 19.10 -7.93 -27.72
CA ALA A 148 20.39 -7.66 -28.30
C ALA A 148 20.65 -8.75 -29.36
N SER A 149 20.69 -8.36 -30.62
CA SER A 149 21.12 -9.24 -31.71
C SER A 149 22.60 -9.60 -31.49
N PRO A 150 22.98 -10.86 -31.56
CA PRO A 150 24.39 -11.22 -31.56
C PRO A 150 25.01 -10.70 -32.86
N ARG A 151 25.99 -9.81 -32.73
CA ARG A 151 26.88 -9.50 -33.84
C ARG A 151 27.71 -10.74 -34.17
N ARG A 152 27.59 -11.12 -35.41
CA ARG A 152 28.55 -12.03 -36.05
C ARG A 152 29.87 -11.31 -36.29
#